data_74148ffc93fa1cfbf9a9584b7d381ca7
#
_entry.id   74148ffc93fa1cfbf9a9584b7d381ca7
#
_cell.length_a   1.000
_cell.length_b   1.000
_cell.length_c   1.000
_cell.angle_alpha   90.00
_cell.angle_beta   90.00
_cell.angle_gamma   90.00
#
_symmetry.space_group_name_H-M   'P 1'
#
loop_
_entity.id
_entity.type
_entity.pdbx_description
1 polymer ?
#
loop_
_entity_poly.entity_id
_entity_poly.type
_entity_poly.pdbx_seq_one_letter_code
_entity_poly.pdbx_strand_id
1 'polypeptide(L)'
;DLSSIDFQDIYYFLRAVDRQRENWDDVPDAIKTTFDRLGVPEAERKFLAGVSAQYESEVVYHRVKESLDKQGVIFTDMDTALKEHPELVRRYFATVIPPGDNKLASLNSAVWSGGSFIYVPPGVQVDIPLQAYFRINAENMGQFERTLIIADEGSFVHYVEGCTAPVYTNDSLHAAVVELVALPHSRIRYSTIQNWSGNVYNLVTKRAVAHEKAVVEWVDGNLGSKITMKYPGVVLVGRKAHGEVLSLAMAGEGQITDSGGKMTHAAPETTSTVVSKSISMNGGQSSYRGLVKVEPGATGAKSNVRCDALLIDDHSRTDTYPYIDIQMPDAEIGHEASVAKVGEE
;
A
#
# COMPACT_ATOMS: atom_id res chain seq x y z
N ASP A 1 17.72 5.10 -10.10
CA ASP A 1 17.72 6.42 -10.75
C ASP A 1 16.37 6.66 -11.41
N LEU A 2 15.72 7.79 -11.12
CA LEU A 2 14.42 8.19 -11.69
C LEU A 2 14.56 9.21 -12.82
N SER A 3 15.77 9.43 -13.33
CA SER A 3 16.04 10.38 -14.41
C SER A 3 15.37 10.00 -15.75
N SER A 4 14.97 8.75 -15.90
CA SER A 4 14.26 8.26 -17.07
C SER A 4 12.77 8.64 -17.10
N ILE A 5 12.22 9.20 -16.02
CA ILE A 5 10.83 9.65 -15.99
C ILE A 5 10.77 11.08 -16.53
N ASP A 6 10.02 11.27 -17.61
CA ASP A 6 9.68 12.62 -18.08
C ASP A 6 8.42 13.10 -17.35
N PHE A 7 8.63 13.85 -16.26
CA PHE A 7 7.54 14.43 -15.48
C PHE A 7 6.75 15.51 -16.24
N GLN A 8 7.21 16.00 -17.39
CA GLN A 8 6.48 16.97 -18.18
C GLN A 8 5.52 16.30 -19.17
N ASP A 9 5.74 15.01 -19.49
CA ASP A 9 4.88 14.21 -20.37
C ASP A 9 3.88 13.36 -19.57
N ILE A 10 3.55 13.73 -18.34
CA ILE A 10 2.56 13.07 -17.49
C ILE A 10 1.30 13.91 -17.37
N TYR A 11 0.15 13.32 -17.61
CA TYR A 11 -1.15 13.93 -17.30
C TYR A 11 -1.46 13.78 -15.80
N TYR A 12 -1.45 14.90 -15.08
CA TYR A 12 -1.60 14.93 -13.62
C TYR A 12 -3.05 14.87 -13.16
N PHE A 13 -3.98 15.24 -14.00
CA PHE A 13 -5.41 15.15 -13.71
C PHE A 13 -6.18 14.80 -14.97
N LEU A 14 -6.88 13.68 -14.93
CA LEU A 14 -7.81 13.25 -15.96
C LEU A 14 -9.07 12.71 -15.29
N ARG A 15 -10.19 13.37 -15.50
CA ARG A 15 -11.48 12.94 -15.00
C ARG A 15 -12.12 11.96 -15.98
N ALA A 16 -12.22 10.70 -15.59
CA ALA A 16 -12.73 9.64 -16.47
C ALA A 16 -14.25 9.63 -16.56
N VAL A 17 -14.93 9.96 -15.47
CA VAL A 17 -16.39 9.89 -15.35
C VAL A 17 -16.92 10.99 -14.42
N ASP A 18 -18.05 11.58 -14.82
CA ASP A 18 -18.70 12.62 -14.04
C ASP A 18 -19.58 12.10 -12.88
N ARG A 19 -19.78 10.78 -12.80
CA ARG A 19 -20.65 10.15 -11.81
C ARG A 19 -20.09 8.87 -11.27
N GLN A 20 -20.20 8.69 -9.95
CA GLN A 20 -20.01 7.41 -9.29
C GLN A 20 -21.10 6.42 -9.70
N ARG A 21 -20.76 5.14 -9.72
CA ARG A 21 -21.68 4.04 -10.00
C ARG A 21 -21.92 3.26 -8.71
N GLU A 22 -23.17 3.15 -8.32
CA GLU A 22 -23.59 2.41 -7.11
C GLU A 22 -23.92 0.94 -7.41
N ASN A 23 -24.17 0.62 -8.67
CA ASN A 23 -24.51 -0.72 -9.10
C ASN A 23 -23.48 -1.24 -10.12
N TRP A 24 -23.07 -2.51 -9.97
CA TRP A 24 -22.17 -3.15 -10.91
C TRP A 24 -22.69 -3.15 -12.36
N ASP A 25 -23.99 -3.24 -12.55
CA ASP A 25 -24.60 -3.26 -13.88
C ASP A 25 -24.38 -1.95 -14.66
N ASP A 26 -24.20 -0.86 -13.94
CA ASP A 26 -23.95 0.48 -14.50
C ASP A 26 -22.48 0.77 -14.81
N VAL A 27 -21.57 -0.15 -14.44
CA VAL A 27 -20.13 -0.03 -14.72
C VAL A 27 -19.87 -0.26 -16.20
N PRO A 28 -19.04 0.57 -16.88
CA PRO A 28 -18.71 0.38 -18.29
C PRO A 28 -18.15 -1.02 -18.60
N ASP A 29 -18.51 -1.60 -19.74
CA ASP A 29 -18.12 -2.96 -20.12
C ASP A 29 -16.60 -3.17 -20.20
N ALA A 30 -15.84 -2.15 -20.59
CA ALA A 30 -14.39 -2.20 -20.60
C ALA A 30 -13.81 -2.46 -19.21
N ILE A 31 -14.43 -1.90 -18.18
CA ILE A 31 -14.05 -2.11 -16.77
C ILE A 31 -14.49 -3.49 -16.31
N LYS A 32 -15.72 -3.90 -16.61
CA LYS A 32 -16.23 -5.26 -16.33
C LYS A 32 -15.30 -6.33 -16.89
N THR A 33 -14.91 -6.18 -18.15
CA THR A 33 -13.97 -7.08 -18.82
C THR A 33 -12.62 -7.15 -18.10
N THR A 34 -12.17 -6.05 -17.50
CA THR A 34 -10.93 -6.04 -16.73
C THR A 34 -11.06 -6.87 -15.45
N PHE A 35 -12.15 -6.70 -14.71
CA PHE A 35 -12.42 -7.49 -13.51
C PHE A 35 -12.55 -8.99 -13.84
N ASP A 36 -13.14 -9.31 -15.00
CA ASP A 36 -13.22 -10.69 -15.48
C ASP A 36 -11.83 -11.26 -15.79
N ARG A 37 -10.96 -10.48 -16.43
CA ARG A 37 -9.56 -10.90 -16.68
C ARG A 37 -8.71 -11.02 -15.43
N LEU A 38 -8.99 -10.23 -14.39
CA LEU A 38 -8.36 -10.33 -13.08
C LEU A 38 -8.86 -11.54 -12.28
N GLY A 39 -9.88 -12.24 -12.80
CA GLY A 39 -10.45 -13.41 -12.14
C GLY A 39 -11.21 -13.08 -10.86
N VAL A 40 -11.76 -11.87 -10.72
CA VAL A 40 -12.64 -11.54 -9.59
C VAL A 40 -13.98 -12.24 -9.80
N PRO A 41 -14.30 -13.32 -9.08
CA PRO A 41 -15.50 -14.09 -9.31
C PRO A 41 -16.77 -13.23 -9.12
N GLU A 42 -17.76 -13.42 -9.98
CA GLU A 42 -19.04 -12.69 -9.88
C GLU A 42 -19.72 -12.89 -8.50
N ALA A 43 -19.55 -14.07 -7.94
CA ALA A 43 -20.05 -14.39 -6.60
C ALA A 43 -19.37 -13.54 -5.51
N GLU A 44 -18.08 -13.29 -5.61
CA GLU A 44 -17.33 -12.45 -4.66
C GLU A 44 -17.81 -11.00 -4.70
N ARG A 45 -18.13 -10.48 -5.89
CA ARG A 45 -18.70 -9.13 -6.07
C ARG A 45 -20.01 -8.93 -5.28
N LYS A 46 -20.78 -10.00 -5.10
CA LYS A 46 -22.06 -9.99 -4.35
C LYS A 46 -21.88 -10.19 -2.85
N PHE A 47 -20.83 -10.92 -2.44
CA PHE A 47 -20.64 -11.36 -1.04
C PHE A 47 -19.63 -10.49 -0.25
N LEU A 48 -18.77 -9.73 -0.92
CA LEU A 48 -17.83 -8.85 -0.24
C LEU A 48 -18.53 -7.71 0.47
N ALA A 49 -17.97 -7.28 1.58
CA ALA A 49 -18.51 -6.19 2.40
C ALA A 49 -18.57 -4.86 1.65
N GLY A 50 -17.71 -4.69 0.69
CA GLY A 50 -17.70 -3.56 -0.22
C GLY A 50 -16.69 -3.82 -1.32
N VAL A 51 -16.99 -3.35 -2.50
CA VAL A 51 -16.08 -3.36 -3.66
C VAL A 51 -16.07 -1.96 -4.25
N SER A 52 -14.89 -1.39 -4.34
CA SER A 52 -14.68 -0.10 -4.99
C SER A 52 -13.73 -0.27 -6.17
N ALA A 53 -14.14 0.18 -7.33
CA ALA A 53 -13.29 0.19 -8.52
C ALA A 53 -13.00 1.63 -8.91
N GLN A 54 -11.72 1.95 -9.03
CA GLN A 54 -11.27 3.26 -9.50
C GLN A 54 -10.80 3.17 -10.95
N TYR A 55 -11.19 4.16 -11.72
CA TYR A 55 -10.81 4.33 -13.09
C TYR A 55 -10.21 5.73 -13.25
N GLU A 56 -8.96 5.79 -13.71
CA GLU A 56 -8.26 7.06 -13.88
C GLU A 56 -8.31 7.95 -12.62
N SER A 57 -7.98 7.36 -11.46
CA SER A 57 -8.02 8.00 -10.13
C SER A 57 -9.41 8.38 -9.60
N GLU A 58 -10.48 7.99 -10.28
CA GLU A 58 -11.85 8.21 -9.79
C GLU A 58 -12.59 6.90 -9.49
N VAL A 59 -13.45 6.96 -8.49
CA VAL A 59 -14.35 5.85 -8.18
C VAL A 59 -15.48 5.79 -9.21
N VAL A 60 -15.53 4.70 -9.96
CA VAL A 60 -16.59 4.44 -10.95
C VAL A 60 -17.65 3.49 -10.45
N TYR A 61 -17.33 2.72 -9.40
CA TYR A 61 -18.24 1.83 -8.71
C TYR A 61 -17.92 1.80 -7.23
N HIS A 62 -18.93 1.96 -6.39
CA HIS A 62 -18.83 1.82 -4.94
C HIS A 62 -20.07 1.08 -4.41
N ARG A 63 -19.84 0.08 -3.54
CA ARG A 63 -20.90 -0.64 -2.86
C ARG A 63 -20.44 -1.09 -1.48
N VAL A 64 -21.18 -0.71 -0.47
CA VAL A 64 -20.99 -1.15 0.91
C VAL A 64 -22.21 -1.94 1.36
N LYS A 65 -21.97 -3.04 2.05
CA LYS A 65 -23.07 -3.83 2.60
C LYS A 65 -23.85 -3.04 3.65
N GLU A 66 -25.17 -3.11 3.57
CA GLU A 66 -26.08 -2.45 4.52
C GLU A 66 -25.78 -2.78 6.00
N SER A 67 -25.24 -3.98 6.27
CA SER A 67 -24.84 -4.39 7.62
C SER A 67 -23.67 -3.57 8.18
N LEU A 68 -22.76 -3.06 7.33
CA LEU A 68 -21.64 -2.20 7.74
C LEU A 68 -22.13 -0.75 7.96
N ASP A 69 -23.00 -0.27 7.10
CA ASP A 69 -23.59 1.07 7.24
C ASP A 69 -24.32 1.20 8.59
N LYS A 70 -25.06 0.14 8.98
CA LYS A 70 -25.72 0.09 10.30
C LYS A 70 -24.77 0.09 11.48
N GLN A 71 -23.53 -0.33 11.29
CA GLN A 71 -22.48 -0.28 12.31
C GLN A 71 -21.70 1.04 12.27
N GLY A 72 -22.03 1.95 11.34
CA GLY A 72 -21.36 3.23 11.18
C GLY A 72 -20.01 3.15 10.47
N VAL A 73 -19.69 2.04 9.81
CA VAL A 73 -18.48 1.91 8.99
C VAL A 73 -18.64 2.78 7.74
N ILE A 74 -17.66 3.65 7.51
CA ILE A 74 -17.60 4.46 6.30
C ILE A 74 -16.60 3.80 5.35
N PHE A 75 -17.03 3.47 4.13
CA PHE A 75 -16.17 3.04 3.05
C PHE A 75 -16.58 3.77 1.77
N THR A 76 -15.78 4.73 1.36
CA THR A 76 -16.03 5.58 0.18
C THR A 76 -14.72 6.00 -0.46
N ASP A 77 -14.78 6.79 -1.52
CA ASP A 77 -13.60 7.46 -2.07
C ASP A 77 -13.25 8.74 -1.29
N MET A 78 -11.99 9.19 -1.43
CA MET A 78 -11.50 10.36 -0.72
C MET A 78 -12.21 11.66 -1.12
N ASP A 79 -12.62 11.81 -2.39
CA ASP A 79 -13.30 13.01 -2.87
C ASP A 79 -14.70 13.12 -2.25
N THR A 80 -15.41 12.00 -2.13
CA THR A 80 -16.68 11.90 -1.41
C THR A 80 -16.50 12.12 0.08
N ALA A 81 -15.49 11.49 0.70
CA ALA A 81 -15.20 11.66 2.12
C ALA A 81 -14.91 13.12 2.48
N LEU A 82 -14.21 13.85 1.62
CA LEU A 82 -13.94 15.28 1.85
C LEU A 82 -15.21 16.12 1.89
N LYS A 83 -16.24 15.73 1.15
CA LYS A 83 -17.54 16.43 1.10
C LYS A 83 -18.49 16.01 2.23
N GLU A 84 -18.59 14.71 2.49
CA GLU A 84 -19.58 14.14 3.39
C GLU A 84 -19.09 13.97 4.84
N HIS A 85 -17.76 13.77 5.01
CA HIS A 85 -17.12 13.56 6.30
C HIS A 85 -15.92 14.49 6.54
N PRO A 86 -16.05 15.82 6.30
CA PRO A 86 -14.94 16.76 6.30
C PRO A 86 -14.18 16.83 7.63
N GLU A 87 -14.85 16.56 8.75
CA GLU A 87 -14.22 16.60 10.08
C GLU A 87 -13.23 15.44 10.28
N LEU A 88 -13.58 14.24 9.81
CA LEU A 88 -12.67 13.09 9.85
C LEU A 88 -11.48 13.31 8.92
N VAL A 89 -11.74 13.78 7.70
CA VAL A 89 -10.66 14.06 6.75
C VAL A 89 -9.72 15.12 7.30
N ARG A 90 -10.22 16.27 7.80
CA ARG A 90 -9.38 17.34 8.37
C ARG A 90 -8.54 16.87 9.55
N ARG A 91 -9.07 15.95 10.35
CA ARG A 91 -8.40 15.43 11.55
C ARG A 91 -7.22 14.53 11.21
N TYR A 92 -7.30 13.73 10.16
CA TYR A 92 -6.35 12.64 9.91
C TYR A 92 -5.57 12.77 8.60
N PHE A 93 -6.08 13.47 7.60
CA PHE A 93 -5.42 13.62 6.30
C PHE A 93 -4.06 14.31 6.42
N ALA A 94 -3.04 13.74 5.79
CA ALA A 94 -1.66 14.22 5.80
C ALA A 94 -1.00 14.32 7.18
N THR A 95 -1.55 13.62 8.19
CA THR A 95 -0.95 13.59 9.54
C THR A 95 0.12 12.51 9.68
N VAL A 96 0.03 11.45 8.90
CA VAL A 96 1.02 10.35 8.89
C VAL A 96 2.07 10.56 7.80
N ILE A 97 1.65 11.04 6.64
CA ILE A 97 2.54 11.38 5.51
C ILE A 97 2.27 12.84 5.11
N PRO A 98 2.95 13.80 5.74
CA PRO A 98 2.79 15.21 5.39
C PRO A 98 3.40 15.52 4.00
N PRO A 99 3.00 16.63 3.35
CA PRO A 99 3.53 17.03 2.04
C PRO A 99 5.06 17.11 1.97
N GLY A 100 5.72 17.44 3.07
CA GLY A 100 7.17 17.55 3.16
C GLY A 100 7.92 16.23 3.39
N ASP A 101 7.25 15.08 3.43
CA ASP A 101 7.86 13.80 3.75
C ASP A 101 8.92 13.37 2.69
N ASN A 102 8.55 13.45 1.44
CA ASN A 102 9.42 13.18 0.29
C ASN A 102 8.85 13.83 -0.98
N LYS A 103 9.62 13.84 -2.08
CA LYS A 103 9.23 14.48 -3.34
C LYS A 103 7.92 13.92 -3.93
N LEU A 104 7.68 12.60 -3.80
CA LEU A 104 6.47 11.96 -4.32
C LEU A 104 5.25 12.25 -3.44
N ALA A 105 5.43 12.34 -2.12
CA ALA A 105 4.40 12.80 -1.21
C ALA A 105 4.03 14.27 -1.45
N SER A 106 5.02 15.12 -1.76
CA SER A 106 4.78 16.52 -2.16
C SER A 106 3.96 16.59 -3.46
N LEU A 107 4.36 15.82 -4.47
CA LEU A 107 3.65 15.73 -5.75
C LEU A 107 2.21 15.22 -5.56
N ASN A 108 2.05 14.08 -4.87
CA ASN A 108 0.72 13.56 -4.57
C ASN A 108 -0.14 14.58 -3.83
N SER A 109 0.40 15.26 -2.83
CA SER A 109 -0.35 16.27 -2.06
C SER A 109 -0.83 17.45 -2.91
N ALA A 110 -0.15 17.76 -4.00
CA ALA A 110 -0.52 18.84 -4.92
C ALA A 110 -1.59 18.43 -5.94
N VAL A 111 -1.62 17.14 -6.34
CA VAL A 111 -2.41 16.70 -7.49
C VAL A 111 -3.25 15.44 -7.23
N TRP A 112 -3.41 15.02 -5.96
CA TRP A 112 -4.15 13.80 -5.64
C TRP A 112 -5.60 13.85 -6.12
N SER A 113 -6.10 12.71 -6.53
CA SER A 113 -7.47 12.48 -6.94
C SER A 113 -7.83 11.03 -6.64
N GLY A 114 -9.00 10.80 -6.06
CA GLY A 114 -9.44 9.48 -5.67
C GLY A 114 -8.61 8.87 -4.53
N GLY A 115 -8.67 7.56 -4.40
CA GLY A 115 -8.17 6.80 -3.26
C GLY A 115 -9.31 6.39 -2.35
N SER A 116 -9.06 5.42 -1.47
CA SER A 116 -10.09 4.92 -0.55
C SER A 116 -10.07 5.68 0.77
N PHE A 117 -11.25 5.98 1.27
CA PHE A 117 -11.46 6.45 2.64
C PHE A 117 -12.22 5.39 3.44
N ILE A 118 -11.63 4.96 4.56
CA ILE A 118 -12.25 4.00 5.47
C ILE A 118 -12.17 4.53 6.90
N TYR A 119 -13.32 4.55 7.56
CA TYR A 119 -13.41 4.76 9.01
C TYR A 119 -14.19 3.62 9.64
N VAL A 120 -13.58 2.97 10.63
CA VAL A 120 -14.24 1.91 11.41
C VAL A 120 -14.43 2.40 12.83
N PRO A 121 -15.68 2.52 13.31
CA PRO A 121 -16.00 3.03 14.65
C PRO A 121 -15.44 2.15 15.78
N PRO A 122 -15.39 2.70 17.02
CA PRO A 122 -14.87 1.96 18.17
C PRO A 122 -15.54 0.59 18.37
N GLY A 123 -14.72 -0.44 18.59
CA GLY A 123 -15.15 -1.81 18.88
C GLY A 123 -15.71 -2.61 17.71
N VAL A 124 -15.90 -1.98 16.55
CA VAL A 124 -16.46 -2.66 15.36
C VAL A 124 -15.44 -3.58 14.72
N GLN A 125 -15.84 -4.83 14.48
CA GLN A 125 -15.04 -5.84 13.79
C GLN A 125 -15.59 -6.01 12.38
N VAL A 126 -14.80 -5.66 11.36
CA VAL A 126 -15.19 -5.87 9.96
C VAL A 126 -14.72 -7.24 9.53
N ASP A 127 -15.61 -8.23 9.57
CA ASP A 127 -15.30 -9.65 9.36
C ASP A 127 -14.96 -10.00 7.91
N ILE A 128 -15.44 -9.19 6.96
CA ILE A 128 -15.23 -9.41 5.52
C ILE A 128 -14.26 -8.35 4.99
N PRO A 129 -13.22 -8.73 4.25
CA PRO A 129 -12.28 -7.76 3.67
C PRO A 129 -12.99 -6.73 2.78
N LEU A 130 -12.71 -5.46 3.03
CA LEU A 130 -13.08 -4.38 2.11
C LEU A 130 -12.11 -4.39 0.94
N GLN A 131 -12.61 -4.17 -0.28
CA GLN A 131 -11.76 -4.27 -1.47
C GLN A 131 -11.88 -3.05 -2.38
N ALA A 132 -10.76 -2.65 -2.97
CA ALA A 132 -10.72 -1.67 -4.04
C ALA A 132 -9.79 -2.15 -5.17
N TYR A 133 -10.18 -1.84 -6.41
CA TYR A 133 -9.40 -2.16 -7.58
C TYR A 133 -9.10 -0.89 -8.37
N PHE A 134 -7.81 -0.67 -8.63
CA PHE A 134 -7.32 0.50 -9.34
C PHE A 134 -6.76 0.08 -10.72
N ARG A 135 -7.07 0.84 -11.74
CA ARG A 135 -6.59 0.58 -13.08
C ARG A 135 -6.19 1.88 -13.78
N ILE A 136 -4.98 1.92 -14.34
CA ILE A 136 -4.56 2.95 -15.28
C ILE A 136 -5.06 2.56 -16.68
N ASN A 137 -5.80 3.43 -17.35
CA ASN A 137 -6.45 3.13 -18.63
C ASN A 137 -6.06 4.05 -19.80
N ALA A 138 -5.14 4.98 -19.58
CA ALA A 138 -4.65 5.86 -20.64
C ALA A 138 -3.13 5.92 -20.66
N GLU A 139 -2.55 6.18 -21.82
CA GLU A 139 -1.12 6.43 -21.99
C GLU A 139 -0.72 7.76 -21.34
N ASN A 140 0.53 7.87 -20.87
CA ASN A 140 1.08 9.03 -20.18
C ASN A 140 0.30 9.45 -18.93
N MET A 141 -0.53 8.55 -18.38
CA MET A 141 -1.37 8.84 -17.23
C MET A 141 -0.57 8.80 -15.95
N GLY A 142 -0.71 9.85 -15.14
CA GLY A 142 -0.36 9.84 -13.74
C GLY A 142 -1.55 9.43 -12.88
N GLN A 143 -1.36 8.46 -11.99
CA GLN A 143 -2.34 8.03 -11.00
C GLN A 143 -1.81 8.39 -9.60
N PHE A 144 -2.54 9.24 -8.90
CA PHE A 144 -2.10 9.88 -7.65
C PHE A 144 -3.14 9.70 -6.54
N GLU A 145 -3.53 8.47 -6.26
CA GLU A 145 -4.53 8.20 -5.22
C GLU A 145 -3.99 8.58 -3.84
N ARG A 146 -4.92 8.96 -2.97
CA ARG A 146 -4.66 9.17 -1.55
C ARG A 146 -5.62 8.33 -0.73
N THR A 147 -5.12 7.22 -0.19
CA THR A 147 -5.90 6.31 0.65
C THR A 147 -5.67 6.64 2.12
N LEU A 148 -6.77 6.75 2.88
CA LEU A 148 -6.76 7.00 4.32
C LEU A 148 -7.66 5.98 5.03
N ILE A 149 -7.08 5.18 5.92
CA ILE A 149 -7.80 4.19 6.71
C ILE A 149 -7.62 4.49 8.19
N ILE A 150 -8.72 4.62 8.89
CA ILE A 150 -8.77 4.89 10.33
C ILE A 150 -9.53 3.74 11.00
N ALA A 151 -8.85 2.98 11.84
CA ALA A 151 -9.46 2.02 12.74
C ALA A 151 -9.52 2.63 14.14
N ASP A 152 -10.73 2.92 14.62
CA ASP A 152 -10.93 3.52 15.94
C ASP A 152 -10.72 2.50 17.06
N GLU A 153 -10.79 2.92 18.31
CA GLU A 153 -10.40 2.12 19.48
C GLU A 153 -11.04 0.72 19.46
N GLY A 154 -10.20 -0.33 19.58
CA GLY A 154 -10.63 -1.72 19.62
C GLY A 154 -11.27 -2.28 18.34
N SER A 155 -11.23 -1.54 17.25
CA SER A 155 -11.81 -1.97 15.96
C SER A 155 -10.85 -2.82 15.12
N PHE A 156 -11.40 -3.50 14.12
CA PHE A 156 -10.63 -4.29 13.15
C PHE A 156 -11.11 -4.06 11.73
N VAL A 157 -10.18 -3.95 10.81
CA VAL A 157 -10.44 -3.94 9.36
C VAL A 157 -9.33 -4.64 8.58
N HIS A 158 -9.72 -5.43 7.59
CA HIS A 158 -8.85 -5.92 6.54
C HIS A 158 -9.23 -5.24 5.22
N TYR A 159 -8.30 -4.53 4.64
CA TYR A 159 -8.45 -3.90 3.33
C TYR A 159 -7.56 -4.56 2.30
N VAL A 160 -8.11 -4.86 1.13
CA VAL A 160 -7.40 -5.50 0.01
C VAL A 160 -7.43 -4.56 -1.19
N GLU A 161 -6.26 -4.26 -1.71
CA GLU A 161 -6.08 -3.42 -2.89
C GLU A 161 -5.50 -4.24 -4.05
N GLY A 162 -6.16 -4.20 -5.19
CA GLY A 162 -5.67 -4.72 -6.45
C GLY A 162 -5.33 -3.58 -7.41
N CYS A 163 -4.12 -3.61 -7.99
CA CYS A 163 -3.71 -2.60 -8.97
C CYS A 163 -3.21 -3.26 -10.24
N THR A 164 -3.63 -2.75 -11.40
CA THR A 164 -3.18 -3.22 -12.71
C THR A 164 -3.17 -2.11 -13.76
N ALA A 165 -2.37 -2.29 -14.80
CA ALA A 165 -2.42 -1.48 -16.02
C ALA A 165 -2.25 -2.38 -17.24
N PRO A 166 -2.94 -2.10 -18.36
CA PRO A 166 -2.63 -2.73 -19.64
C PRO A 166 -1.26 -2.25 -20.16
N VAL A 167 -0.72 -2.96 -21.12
CA VAL A 167 0.52 -2.57 -21.80
C VAL A 167 0.22 -1.44 -22.77
N TYR A 168 0.84 -0.29 -22.56
CA TYR A 168 0.84 0.85 -23.48
C TYR A 168 2.22 1.05 -24.10
N THR A 169 2.32 1.88 -25.14
CA THR A 169 3.60 2.21 -25.79
C THR A 169 4.42 3.20 -24.97
N ASN A 170 3.75 4.06 -24.20
CA ASN A 170 4.38 5.09 -23.39
C ASN A 170 4.38 4.70 -21.91
N ASP A 171 5.30 5.30 -21.15
CA ASP A 171 5.42 5.09 -19.71
C ASP A 171 4.25 5.74 -18.94
N SER A 172 3.86 5.11 -17.85
CA SER A 172 2.82 5.63 -16.93
C SER A 172 3.38 5.73 -15.52
N LEU A 173 2.88 6.70 -14.74
CA LEU A 173 3.33 6.95 -13.38
C LEU A 173 2.22 6.65 -12.36
N HIS A 174 2.48 5.73 -11.45
CA HIS A 174 1.67 5.50 -10.25
C HIS A 174 2.42 6.02 -9.02
N ALA A 175 1.92 7.08 -8.42
CA ALA A 175 2.54 7.72 -7.23
C ALA A 175 1.48 7.95 -6.14
N ALA A 176 0.96 6.88 -5.59
CA ALA A 176 -0.05 6.89 -4.55
C ALA A 176 0.55 7.18 -3.16
N VAL A 177 -0.29 7.66 -2.26
CA VAL A 177 0.01 7.80 -0.84
C VAL A 177 -1.04 7.04 -0.03
N VAL A 178 -0.58 6.21 0.92
CA VAL A 178 -1.44 5.43 1.81
C VAL A 178 -1.10 5.75 3.26
N GLU A 179 -2.09 6.27 3.99
CA GLU A 179 -1.99 6.59 5.41
C GLU A 179 -2.92 5.67 6.24
N LEU A 180 -2.36 4.99 7.24
CA LEU A 180 -3.13 4.19 8.18
C LEU A 180 -3.02 4.77 9.59
N VAL A 181 -4.15 4.90 10.27
CA VAL A 181 -4.23 5.33 11.66
C VAL A 181 -4.90 4.23 12.47
N ALA A 182 -4.10 3.48 13.22
CA ALA A 182 -4.58 2.45 14.15
C ALA A 182 -4.64 3.05 15.56
N LEU A 183 -5.84 3.42 16.02
CA LEU A 183 -6.09 3.96 17.35
C LEU A 183 -5.95 2.86 18.43
N PRO A 184 -5.98 3.16 19.73
CA PRO A 184 -5.67 2.17 20.77
C PRO A 184 -6.45 0.86 20.63
N HIS A 185 -5.74 -0.29 20.80
CA HIS A 185 -6.30 -1.65 20.73
C HIS A 185 -6.90 -2.04 19.38
N SER A 186 -6.77 -1.22 18.35
CA SER A 186 -7.30 -1.54 17.01
C SER A 186 -6.33 -2.38 16.18
N ARG A 187 -6.83 -2.94 15.08
CA ARG A 187 -6.03 -3.70 14.14
C ARG A 187 -6.38 -3.32 12.71
N ILE A 188 -5.37 -3.03 11.91
CA ILE A 188 -5.49 -2.82 10.46
C ILE A 188 -4.61 -3.83 9.73
N ARG A 189 -5.20 -4.60 8.84
CA ARG A 189 -4.47 -5.38 7.86
C ARG A 189 -4.69 -4.78 6.48
N TYR A 190 -3.60 -4.44 5.80
CA TYR A 190 -3.63 -3.89 4.45
C TYR A 190 -2.89 -4.82 3.50
N SER A 191 -3.61 -5.42 2.57
CA SER A 191 -3.04 -6.32 1.57
C SER A 191 -3.08 -5.66 0.19
N THR A 192 -1.96 -5.68 -0.53
CA THR A 192 -1.88 -5.20 -1.90
C THR A 192 -1.40 -6.31 -2.82
N ILE A 193 -2.07 -6.49 -3.95
CA ILE A 193 -1.59 -7.32 -5.05
C ILE A 193 -1.48 -6.41 -6.27
N GLN A 194 -0.24 -6.13 -6.68
CA GLN A 194 0.06 -5.26 -7.81
C GLN A 194 0.68 -6.09 -8.92
N ASN A 195 0.06 -6.02 -10.10
CA ASN A 195 0.55 -6.65 -11.32
C ASN A 195 0.52 -5.62 -12.46
N TRP A 196 1.56 -4.82 -12.51
CA TRP A 196 1.70 -3.74 -13.46
C TRP A 196 2.37 -4.21 -14.75
N SER A 197 2.05 -3.57 -15.85
CA SER A 197 2.80 -3.73 -17.10
C SER A 197 4.22 -3.14 -17.00
N GLY A 198 5.12 -3.60 -17.87
CA GLY A 198 6.54 -3.22 -17.84
C GLY A 198 6.87 -1.78 -18.22
N ASN A 199 5.86 -0.94 -18.49
CA ASN A 199 5.99 0.50 -18.76
C ASN A 199 5.50 1.38 -17.60
N VAL A 200 5.22 0.82 -16.41
CA VAL A 200 4.73 1.57 -15.26
C VAL A 200 5.86 1.86 -14.27
N TYR A 201 5.97 3.12 -13.85
CA TYR A 201 6.72 3.53 -12.67
C TYR A 201 5.78 3.49 -11.46
N ASN A 202 6.05 2.59 -10.52
CA ASN A 202 5.21 2.35 -9.34
C ASN A 202 5.92 2.89 -8.09
N LEU A 203 5.63 4.14 -7.74
CA LEU A 203 6.35 4.92 -6.73
C LEU A 203 5.42 5.30 -5.58
N VAL A 204 5.15 4.36 -4.67
CA VAL A 204 4.13 4.49 -3.63
C VAL A 204 4.75 4.80 -2.27
N THR A 205 4.20 5.80 -1.57
CA THR A 205 4.54 6.08 -0.18
C THR A 205 3.46 5.52 0.75
N LYS A 206 3.83 4.58 1.63
CA LYS A 206 2.93 3.92 2.59
C LYS A 206 3.43 4.10 4.01
N ARG A 207 2.57 4.57 4.92
CA ARG A 207 2.92 4.65 6.35
C ARG A 207 1.70 4.51 7.25
N ALA A 208 1.94 3.90 8.40
CA ALA A 208 0.96 3.75 9.47
C ALA A 208 1.48 4.37 10.76
N VAL A 209 0.55 4.82 11.60
CA VAL A 209 0.77 5.11 13.02
C VAL A 209 -0.03 4.11 13.84
N ALA A 210 0.65 3.42 14.78
CA ALA A 210 0.03 2.47 15.69
C ALA A 210 0.08 2.98 17.13
N HIS A 211 -1.08 3.18 17.73
CA HIS A 211 -1.27 3.61 19.10
C HIS A 211 -1.18 2.44 20.10
N GLU A 212 -1.53 2.66 21.36
CA GLU A 212 -1.38 1.67 22.44
C GLU A 212 -2.01 0.32 22.07
N LYS A 213 -1.20 -0.77 22.07
CA LYS A 213 -1.59 -2.14 21.76
C LYS A 213 -2.26 -2.30 20.38
N ALA A 214 -2.16 -1.30 19.51
CA ALA A 214 -2.65 -1.43 18.14
C ALA A 214 -1.73 -2.31 17.30
N VAL A 215 -2.29 -2.94 16.28
CA VAL A 215 -1.59 -3.82 15.35
C VAL A 215 -1.77 -3.34 13.93
N VAL A 216 -0.68 -3.19 13.19
CA VAL A 216 -0.70 -2.87 11.76
C VAL A 216 0.06 -3.94 10.98
N GLU A 217 -0.60 -4.51 9.98
CA GLU A 217 -0.03 -5.52 9.10
C GLU A 217 -0.06 -5.04 7.65
N TRP A 218 1.10 -4.96 7.02
CA TRP A 218 1.25 -4.73 5.58
C TRP A 218 1.56 -6.05 4.89
N VAL A 219 0.77 -6.41 3.87
CA VAL A 219 1.01 -7.58 3.01
C VAL A 219 1.10 -7.10 1.57
N ASP A 220 2.29 -7.14 0.99
CA ASP A 220 2.56 -6.60 -0.33
C ASP A 220 3.03 -7.67 -1.32
N GLY A 221 2.27 -7.87 -2.40
CA GLY A 221 2.68 -8.62 -3.59
C GLY A 221 3.02 -7.65 -4.73
N ASN A 222 4.28 -7.62 -5.16
CA ASN A 222 4.78 -6.70 -6.18
C ASN A 222 5.26 -7.47 -7.41
N LEU A 223 4.48 -7.38 -8.48
CA LEU A 223 4.73 -8.01 -9.77
C LEU A 223 4.70 -6.95 -10.87
N GLY A 224 5.49 -7.14 -11.89
CA GLY A 224 5.54 -6.21 -13.02
C GLY A 224 6.25 -4.90 -12.67
N SER A 225 5.83 -3.81 -13.33
CA SER A 225 6.44 -2.48 -13.34
C SER A 225 7.82 -2.42 -14.01
N LYS A 226 8.14 -1.27 -14.58
CA LYS A 226 9.51 -0.94 -15.00
C LYS A 226 10.38 -0.65 -13.78
N ILE A 227 9.87 0.17 -12.87
CA ILE A 227 10.51 0.46 -11.59
C ILE A 227 9.44 0.46 -10.51
N THR A 228 9.65 -0.33 -9.45
CA THR A 228 8.89 -0.25 -8.21
C THR A 228 9.76 0.32 -7.10
N MET A 229 9.26 1.37 -6.41
CA MET A 229 9.85 1.86 -5.14
C MET A 229 8.74 1.93 -4.10
N LYS A 230 8.76 1.03 -3.12
CA LYS A 230 7.71 0.92 -2.12
C LYS A 230 8.25 0.40 -0.78
N TYR A 231 8.12 1.22 0.25
CA TYR A 231 8.63 0.94 1.58
C TYR A 231 7.55 1.19 2.63
N PRO A 232 6.60 0.25 2.82
CA PRO A 232 5.61 0.39 3.87
C PRO A 232 6.28 0.55 5.23
N GLY A 233 5.77 1.50 6.01
CA GLY A 233 6.32 1.83 7.31
C GLY A 233 5.27 1.81 8.41
N VAL A 234 5.71 1.55 9.65
CA VAL A 234 4.89 1.71 10.86
C VAL A 234 5.66 2.51 11.90
N VAL A 235 5.03 3.56 12.39
CA VAL A 235 5.49 4.31 13.56
C VAL A 235 4.71 3.82 14.77
N LEU A 236 5.38 3.14 15.69
CA LEU A 236 4.81 2.52 16.89
C LEU A 236 4.84 3.52 18.04
N VAL A 237 3.82 4.39 18.11
CA VAL A 237 3.75 5.52 19.07
C VAL A 237 3.10 5.16 20.39
N GLY A 238 2.42 4.03 20.46
CA GLY A 238 1.75 3.57 21.69
C GLY A 238 2.46 2.37 22.32
N ARG A 239 2.41 2.29 23.66
CA ARG A 239 2.97 1.16 24.40
C ARG A 239 2.37 -0.17 23.88
N LYS A 240 3.24 -1.18 23.67
CA LYS A 240 2.88 -2.51 23.19
C LYS A 240 2.24 -2.53 21.78
N ALA A 241 2.41 -1.46 21.00
CA ALA A 241 2.01 -1.50 19.59
C ALA A 241 2.86 -2.50 18.81
N HIS A 242 2.26 -3.09 17.76
CA HIS A 242 2.90 -4.09 16.91
C HIS A 242 2.79 -3.71 15.43
N GLY A 243 3.87 -3.90 14.69
CA GLY A 243 3.92 -3.67 13.24
C GLY A 243 4.48 -4.87 12.48
N GLU A 244 3.81 -5.26 11.38
CA GLU A 244 4.28 -6.31 10.49
C GLU A 244 4.37 -5.82 9.05
N VAL A 245 5.40 -6.29 8.33
CA VAL A 245 5.51 -6.21 6.87
C VAL A 245 5.83 -7.58 6.31
N LEU A 246 4.97 -8.09 5.44
CA LEU A 246 5.25 -9.20 4.57
C LEU A 246 5.30 -8.68 3.13
N SER A 247 6.47 -8.69 2.50
CA SER A 247 6.67 -8.23 1.13
C SER A 247 7.15 -9.37 0.24
N LEU A 248 6.45 -9.58 -0.87
CA LEU A 248 6.85 -10.47 -1.93
C LEU A 248 7.13 -9.65 -3.18
N ALA A 249 8.26 -9.85 -3.83
CA ALA A 249 8.66 -9.13 -5.03
C ALA A 249 9.18 -10.09 -6.11
N MET A 250 8.86 -9.80 -7.37
CA MET A 250 9.41 -10.51 -8.50
C MET A 250 9.84 -9.51 -9.57
N ALA A 251 11.10 -9.60 -9.99
CA ALA A 251 11.69 -8.75 -11.03
C ALA A 251 12.14 -9.63 -12.21
N GLY A 252 11.57 -9.37 -13.39
CA GLY A 252 11.94 -10.00 -14.64
C GLY A 252 12.77 -9.06 -15.52
N GLU A 253 12.89 -9.40 -16.81
CA GLU A 253 13.64 -8.62 -17.80
C GLU A 253 13.25 -7.14 -17.81
N GLY A 254 14.26 -6.24 -17.69
CA GLY A 254 14.05 -4.79 -17.68
C GLY A 254 13.35 -4.22 -16.45
N GLN A 255 13.11 -5.04 -15.42
CA GLN A 255 12.41 -4.62 -14.21
C GLN A 255 13.37 -4.38 -13.04
N ILE A 256 13.10 -3.32 -12.30
CA ILE A 256 13.81 -2.97 -11.06
C ILE A 256 12.79 -2.83 -9.93
N THR A 257 12.89 -3.69 -8.92
CA THR A 257 12.05 -3.62 -7.73
C THR A 257 12.89 -3.27 -6.52
N ASP A 258 12.73 -2.06 -5.98
CA ASP A 258 13.35 -1.60 -4.74
C ASP A 258 12.24 -1.52 -3.68
N SER A 259 12.19 -2.50 -2.79
CA SER A 259 11.14 -2.64 -1.78
C SER A 259 11.73 -2.89 -0.40
N GLY A 260 10.91 -2.87 0.63
CA GLY A 260 11.38 -3.14 2.00
C GLY A 260 10.36 -2.75 3.05
N GLY A 261 10.82 -2.56 4.29
CA GLY A 261 9.97 -2.19 5.41
C GLY A 261 10.65 -1.21 6.34
N LYS A 262 9.88 -0.28 6.91
CA LYS A 262 10.39 0.73 7.85
C LYS A 262 9.64 0.64 9.18
N MET A 263 10.36 0.34 10.26
CA MET A 263 9.80 0.26 11.61
C MET A 263 10.44 1.31 12.49
N THR A 264 9.62 2.18 13.09
CA THR A 264 10.05 3.16 14.08
C THR A 264 9.39 2.84 15.41
N HIS A 265 10.18 2.40 16.39
CA HIS A 265 9.74 2.17 17.75
C HIS A 265 9.89 3.47 18.54
N ALA A 266 8.77 4.10 18.88
CA ALA A 266 8.73 5.38 19.59
C ALA A 266 8.07 5.28 20.98
N ALA A 267 7.67 4.07 21.41
CA ALA A 267 7.06 3.81 22.70
C ALA A 267 7.58 2.50 23.32
N PRO A 268 7.41 2.32 24.67
CA PRO A 268 7.88 1.13 25.35
C PRO A 268 7.19 -0.18 24.91
N GLU A 269 7.93 -1.29 25.00
CA GLU A 269 7.45 -2.66 24.79
C GLU A 269 6.84 -2.89 23.37
N THR A 270 7.22 -2.06 22.40
CA THR A 270 6.76 -2.19 21.02
C THR A 270 7.48 -3.32 20.28
N THR A 271 6.79 -3.97 19.36
CA THR A 271 7.35 -5.10 18.61
C THR A 271 7.14 -4.94 17.12
N SER A 272 8.07 -5.47 16.31
CA SER A 272 7.89 -5.48 14.86
C SER A 272 8.49 -6.72 14.19
N THR A 273 7.89 -7.09 13.06
CA THR A 273 8.39 -8.17 12.20
C THR A 273 8.38 -7.70 10.74
N VAL A 274 9.50 -7.88 10.05
CA VAL A 274 9.62 -7.62 8.62
C VAL A 274 10.10 -8.88 7.93
N VAL A 275 9.31 -9.39 6.99
CA VAL A 275 9.69 -10.50 6.12
C VAL A 275 9.62 -10.02 4.68
N SER A 276 10.76 -10.00 4.00
CA SER A 276 10.87 -9.65 2.59
C SER A 276 11.40 -10.82 1.80
N LYS A 277 10.67 -11.23 0.77
CA LYS A 277 11.10 -12.29 -0.15
C LYS A 277 11.10 -11.77 -1.58
N SER A 278 12.16 -12.06 -2.31
CA SER A 278 12.27 -11.63 -3.70
C SER A 278 12.77 -12.73 -4.62
N ILE A 279 12.32 -12.66 -5.88
CA ILE A 279 12.81 -13.48 -6.97
C ILE A 279 13.26 -12.56 -8.09
N SER A 280 14.49 -12.74 -8.58
CA SER A 280 14.99 -12.05 -9.77
C SER A 280 15.32 -13.06 -10.84
N MET A 281 14.84 -12.79 -12.08
CA MET A 281 14.98 -13.67 -13.23
C MET A 281 15.15 -12.88 -14.52
N ASN A 282 15.79 -13.48 -15.54
CA ASN A 282 15.98 -12.89 -16.88
C ASN A 282 16.66 -11.50 -16.83
N GLY A 283 17.64 -11.32 -15.95
CA GLY A 283 18.33 -10.04 -15.76
C GLY A 283 17.59 -9.00 -14.92
N GLY A 284 16.47 -9.37 -14.29
CA GLY A 284 15.75 -8.51 -13.38
C GLY A 284 16.55 -8.17 -12.11
N GLN A 285 16.25 -7.03 -11.51
CA GLN A 285 16.92 -6.57 -10.29
C GLN A 285 15.92 -6.37 -9.16
N SER A 286 16.17 -7.01 -8.01
CA SER A 286 15.47 -6.75 -6.77
C SER A 286 16.39 -6.14 -5.72
N SER A 287 15.89 -5.19 -4.93
CA SER A 287 16.62 -4.60 -3.82
C SER A 287 15.74 -4.54 -2.59
N TYR A 288 16.32 -4.83 -1.43
CA TYR A 288 15.68 -4.60 -0.15
C TYR A 288 16.25 -3.35 0.52
N ARG A 289 15.37 -2.42 0.94
CA ARG A 289 15.73 -1.30 1.82
C ARG A 289 14.92 -1.33 3.08
N GLY A 290 15.58 -1.58 4.20
CA GLY A 290 14.93 -1.62 5.51
C GLY A 290 15.37 -0.48 6.40
N LEU A 291 14.47 -0.09 7.32
CA LEU A 291 14.80 0.76 8.46
C LEU A 291 14.22 0.14 9.72
N VAL A 292 15.06 -0.07 10.74
CA VAL A 292 14.61 -0.28 12.11
C VAL A 292 15.18 0.85 12.95
N LYS A 293 14.32 1.69 13.50
CA LYS A 293 14.69 2.78 14.38
C LYS A 293 14.07 2.58 15.75
N VAL A 294 14.87 2.70 16.80
CA VAL A 294 14.43 2.67 18.19
C VAL A 294 14.73 4.01 18.82
N GLU A 295 13.70 4.80 19.07
CA GLU A 295 13.80 6.16 19.62
C GLU A 295 14.11 6.15 21.12
N PRO A 296 14.62 7.27 21.67
CA PRO A 296 14.77 7.42 23.11
C PRO A 296 13.42 7.22 23.83
N GLY A 297 13.43 6.39 24.90
CA GLY A 297 12.23 6.06 25.67
C GLY A 297 11.46 4.83 25.19
N ALA A 298 11.79 4.26 24.04
CA ALA A 298 11.19 3.01 23.55
C ALA A 298 11.85 1.76 24.21
N THR A 299 11.78 1.69 25.54
CA THR A 299 12.35 0.60 26.35
C THR A 299 11.68 -0.74 26.02
N GLY A 300 12.46 -1.83 26.00
CA GLY A 300 11.96 -3.18 25.72
C GLY A 300 11.47 -3.39 24.29
N ALA A 301 11.90 -2.55 23.32
CA ALA A 301 11.57 -2.70 21.93
C ALA A 301 12.17 -3.98 21.34
N LYS A 302 11.40 -4.71 20.52
CA LYS A 302 11.86 -5.93 19.84
C LYS A 302 11.52 -5.88 18.36
N SER A 303 12.51 -6.18 17.50
CA SER A 303 12.30 -6.24 16.06
C SER A 303 13.01 -7.46 15.45
N ASN A 304 12.33 -8.11 14.52
CA ASN A 304 12.93 -9.17 13.72
C ASN A 304 12.74 -8.84 12.23
N VAL A 305 13.84 -8.85 11.49
CA VAL A 305 13.88 -8.60 10.05
C VAL A 305 14.50 -9.80 9.34
N ARG A 306 13.81 -10.35 8.37
CA ARG A 306 14.30 -11.41 7.51
C ARG A 306 14.13 -11.06 6.04
N CYS A 307 15.22 -11.13 5.29
CA CYS A 307 15.28 -10.85 3.85
C CYS A 307 15.80 -12.08 3.12
N ASP A 308 14.96 -12.71 2.31
CA ASP A 308 15.35 -13.86 1.49
C ASP A 308 15.27 -13.47 0.01
N ALA A 309 16.31 -13.69 -0.77
CA ALA A 309 16.35 -13.44 -2.20
C ALA A 309 16.75 -14.69 -2.97
N LEU A 310 16.06 -14.94 -4.08
CA LEU A 310 16.34 -16.04 -4.99
C LEU A 310 16.70 -15.48 -6.37
N LEU A 311 17.87 -15.85 -6.86
CA LEU A 311 18.34 -15.57 -8.22
C LEU A 311 18.13 -16.81 -9.08
N ILE A 312 17.38 -16.68 -10.18
CA ILE A 312 17.08 -17.80 -11.09
C ILE A 312 18.18 -17.99 -12.14
N ASP A 313 18.95 -16.95 -12.43
CA ASP A 313 20.00 -16.95 -13.46
C ASP A 313 21.21 -16.09 -13.05
N ASP A 314 22.27 -16.12 -13.87
CA ASP A 314 23.53 -15.41 -13.64
C ASP A 314 23.50 -13.92 -13.97
N HIS A 315 22.48 -13.47 -14.67
CA HIS A 315 22.33 -12.09 -15.14
C HIS A 315 21.46 -11.25 -14.19
N SER A 316 20.70 -11.93 -13.35
CA SER A 316 19.84 -11.30 -12.36
C SER A 316 20.61 -10.81 -11.16
N ARG A 317 20.07 -9.78 -10.48
CA ARG A 317 20.76 -9.14 -9.37
C ARG A 317 19.82 -8.93 -8.18
N THR A 318 20.41 -9.02 -6.98
CA THR A 318 19.77 -8.59 -5.73
C THR A 318 20.75 -7.79 -4.88
N ASP A 319 20.23 -6.76 -4.20
CA ASP A 319 20.99 -5.94 -3.26
C ASP A 319 20.21 -5.78 -1.94
N THR A 320 20.92 -5.66 -0.82
CA THR A 320 20.31 -5.46 0.50
C THR A 320 20.94 -4.26 1.19
N TYR A 321 20.08 -3.29 1.58
CA TYR A 321 20.47 -2.04 2.23
C TYR A 321 19.75 -1.88 3.58
N PRO A 322 20.19 -2.58 4.63
CA PRO A 322 19.61 -2.42 5.96
C PRO A 322 20.13 -1.13 6.60
N TYR A 323 19.23 -0.41 7.27
CA TYR A 323 19.59 0.69 8.15
C TYR A 323 19.00 0.44 9.54
N ILE A 324 19.86 0.48 10.56
CA ILE A 324 19.50 0.20 11.95
C ILE A 324 20.01 1.33 12.82
N ASP A 325 19.11 2.03 13.51
CA ASP A 325 19.38 3.12 14.44
C ASP A 325 18.76 2.79 15.80
N ILE A 326 19.59 2.39 16.78
CA ILE A 326 19.13 1.94 18.09
C ILE A 326 19.61 2.93 19.14
N GLN A 327 18.67 3.64 19.79
CA GLN A 327 18.98 4.61 20.83
C GLN A 327 18.60 4.13 22.24
N MET A 328 18.20 2.85 22.37
CA MET A 328 17.88 2.20 23.64
C MET A 328 18.74 0.94 23.84
N PRO A 329 19.47 0.82 24.97
CA PRO A 329 20.43 -0.29 25.18
C PRO A 329 19.74 -1.65 25.46
N ASP A 330 18.46 -1.64 25.82
CA ASP A 330 17.63 -2.82 26.14
C ASP A 330 16.79 -3.32 24.94
N ALA A 331 17.01 -2.76 23.75
CA ALA A 331 16.34 -3.20 22.56
C ALA A 331 16.89 -4.55 22.05
N GLU A 332 16.01 -5.44 21.63
CA GLU A 332 16.37 -6.74 21.04
C GLU A 332 16.07 -6.71 19.53
N ILE A 333 17.13 -6.67 18.71
CA ILE A 333 16.99 -6.55 17.26
C ILE A 333 17.67 -7.73 16.57
N GLY A 334 16.91 -8.51 15.81
CA GLY A 334 17.40 -9.54 14.90
C GLY A 334 17.31 -9.06 13.45
N HIS A 335 18.37 -9.27 12.67
CA HIS A 335 18.35 -9.05 11.23
C HIS A 335 19.11 -10.16 10.51
N GLU A 336 18.40 -10.87 9.64
CA GLU A 336 18.96 -11.96 8.84
C GLU A 336 18.69 -11.68 7.36
N ALA A 337 19.67 -11.98 6.52
CA ALA A 337 19.53 -11.92 5.07
C ALA A 337 20.12 -13.19 4.45
N SER A 338 19.40 -13.76 3.49
CA SER A 338 19.90 -14.89 2.71
C SER A 338 19.73 -14.62 1.21
N VAL A 339 20.71 -15.07 0.42
CA VAL A 339 20.65 -15.07 -1.03
C VAL A 339 20.96 -16.47 -1.50
N ALA A 340 20.03 -17.04 -2.27
CA ALA A 340 20.23 -18.31 -2.93
C ALA A 340 20.20 -18.13 -4.45
N LYS A 341 20.96 -18.96 -5.16
CA LYS A 341 20.94 -19.04 -6.62
C LYS A 341 20.54 -20.45 -7.02
N VAL A 342 19.68 -20.56 -8.01
CA VAL A 342 19.33 -21.86 -8.62
C VAL A 342 20.53 -22.29 -9.46
N GLY A 343 21.14 -23.44 -9.12
CA GLY A 343 22.19 -24.04 -9.92
C GLY A 343 21.60 -24.72 -11.15
N GLU A 344 22.29 -24.67 -12.26
CA GLU A 344 22.08 -25.64 -13.35
C GLU A 344 22.64 -26.98 -12.86
N GLU A 345 21.78 -28.03 -12.80
CA GLU A 345 22.21 -29.43 -12.70
C GLU A 345 22.51 -29.96 -14.10
#